data_021d5f61b3b70c0c5034cf9f8dde0294
#
_entry.id   021d5f61b3b70c0c5034cf9f8dde0294
#
_cell.length_a   1.000
_cell.length_b   1.000
_cell.length_c   1.000
_cell.angle_alpha   90.00
_cell.angle_beta   90.00
_cell.angle_gamma   90.00
#
_symmetry.space_group_name_H-M   'P 1'
#
loop_
_entity.id
_entity.type
_entity.pdbx_description
1 polymer ?
#
loop_
_entity_poly.entity_id
_entity_poly.type
_entity_poly.pdbx_seq_one_letter_code
_entity_poly.pdbx_strand_id
1 'polypeptide(L)'
;MKRKAARKPGRCGARAAAARAKSPAEAPAVLVKGDKRADLAGPGVSTYEEVEKILPADYAPILDRKETQIAIRIAKDAVEDGLCRELNLIRVECPLIVTKASGVNDYLDRDGSRTPIDFSCGLGLERRIEAQVVQAATKWKRMALAQFGMEPGEGLYTDMRAVRKDYFLDHDHSSYVDQWDWERAMVASDRNLGFLRDVVARLWKVVKGAEREAQKRFPRLRNPRYPDLPEELEFFHAEEILEMYPDLPRKQRETRILQEHPAIFIIGIGWTLKDGYPHEMRAADYDDWVTPTTSKSGGPMHGLNGDILVWNPVTKRRHELSSMGIRVNKHTLRQQLEITGQLDFLKFPYHQAILNDELPLSVGGGIGQSRVYQALLKKAALGECSVTVWPERLHEICAARNIHLLR
;
A
#
# COMPACT_ATOMS: atom_id res chain seq x y z
N MET A 1 21.16 16.58 82.56
CA MET A 1 20.85 18.02 82.76
C MET A 1 20.87 18.73 81.40
N LYS A 2 19.88 19.59 81.17
CA LYS A 2 19.68 20.55 80.06
C LYS A 2 19.37 20.02 78.67
N ARG A 3 18.06 20.03 78.34
CA ARG A 3 17.40 20.04 77.05
C ARG A 3 17.86 21.21 76.18
N LYS A 4 18.11 21.00 74.91
CA LYS A 4 18.06 22.06 73.90
C LYS A 4 17.12 21.65 72.76
N ALA A 5 16.22 22.55 72.44
CA ALA A 5 15.10 22.44 71.55
C ALA A 5 15.52 22.36 70.03
N ALA A 6 14.81 21.57 69.28
CA ALA A 6 14.89 21.51 67.85
C ALA A 6 14.17 22.70 67.22
N ARG A 7 14.85 23.41 66.28
CA ARG A 7 14.24 24.37 65.34
C ARG A 7 13.83 23.64 64.09
N LYS A 8 12.57 23.81 63.70
CA LYS A 8 12.04 23.38 62.36
C LYS A 8 12.60 24.32 61.28
N PRO A 9 13.04 23.79 60.12
CA PRO A 9 13.25 24.63 58.91
C PRO A 9 11.93 24.76 58.17
N GLY A 10 11.73 25.98 57.63
CA GLY A 10 10.55 26.42 56.93
C GLY A 10 10.39 25.75 55.54
N ARG A 11 9.14 25.58 55.17
CA ARG A 11 8.71 25.22 53.83
C ARG A 11 9.05 26.34 52.84
N CYS A 12 9.99 26.10 51.94
CA CYS A 12 10.14 26.89 50.72
C CYS A 12 9.43 26.12 49.59
N GLY A 13 8.25 26.59 49.23
CA GLY A 13 7.49 26.04 48.10
C GLY A 13 8.08 26.50 46.80
N ALA A 14 8.81 25.64 46.13
CA ALA A 14 9.10 25.80 44.70
C ALA A 14 8.10 24.93 43.92
N ARG A 15 7.06 25.57 43.37
CA ARG A 15 6.23 24.98 42.32
C ARG A 15 7.11 24.75 41.10
N ALA A 16 7.56 23.53 40.89
CA ALA A 16 8.07 23.11 39.58
C ALA A 16 6.89 23.13 38.62
N ALA A 17 6.88 24.11 37.73
CA ALA A 17 6.02 24.12 36.58
C ALA A 17 6.45 22.93 35.70
N ALA A 18 5.62 21.88 35.67
CA ALA A 18 5.75 20.82 34.71
C ALA A 18 5.54 21.46 33.34
N ALA A 19 6.62 21.61 32.58
CA ALA A 19 6.55 21.94 31.18
C ALA A 19 5.80 20.79 30.49
N ARG A 20 4.54 21.02 30.14
CA ARG A 20 3.81 20.18 29.17
C ARG A 20 4.67 20.11 27.94
N ALA A 21 5.19 18.92 27.64
CA ALA A 21 5.73 18.61 26.34
C ALA A 21 4.62 18.94 25.32
N LYS A 22 4.88 19.91 24.44
CA LYS A 22 4.02 20.18 23.31
C LYS A 22 3.93 18.88 22.51
N SER A 23 2.70 18.41 22.28
CA SER A 23 2.42 17.40 21.28
C SER A 23 3.14 17.76 19.98
N PRO A 24 3.60 16.78 19.17
CA PRO A 24 4.19 17.10 17.88
C PRO A 24 3.23 18.02 17.14
N ALA A 25 3.78 19.13 16.64
CA ALA A 25 3.01 20.14 15.93
C ALA A 25 2.18 19.43 14.84
N GLU A 26 0.88 19.64 14.87
CA GLU A 26 0.00 19.28 13.76
C GLU A 26 0.66 19.78 12.48
N ALA A 27 0.94 18.85 11.55
CA ALA A 27 1.41 19.22 10.23
C ALA A 27 0.40 20.22 9.65
N PRO A 28 0.86 21.35 9.06
CA PRO A 28 -0.07 22.29 8.47
C PRO A 28 -0.92 21.52 7.46
N ALA A 29 -2.23 21.51 7.66
CA ALA A 29 -3.16 20.95 6.70
C ALA A 29 -2.87 21.61 5.36
N VAL A 30 -2.32 20.85 4.41
CA VAL A 30 -2.28 21.30 3.01
C VAL A 30 -3.71 21.68 2.72
N LEU A 31 -3.94 22.97 2.47
CA LEU A 31 -5.22 23.59 2.33
C LEU A 31 -6.01 22.90 1.21
N VAL A 32 -6.74 21.88 1.59
CA VAL A 32 -7.89 21.41 0.84
C VAL A 32 -9.01 22.41 1.14
N LYS A 33 -9.37 23.21 0.17
CA LYS A 33 -10.48 24.16 0.30
C LYS A 33 -11.74 23.40 0.70
N GLY A 34 -12.14 23.50 1.97
CA GLY A 34 -13.32 22.82 2.53
C GLY A 34 -13.07 21.33 2.80
N ASP A 35 -13.57 20.84 3.92
CA ASP A 35 -13.44 19.44 4.35
C ASP A 35 -14.37 18.53 3.50
N LYS A 36 -14.01 18.36 2.23
CA LYS A 36 -14.67 17.42 1.31
C LYS A 36 -13.91 16.10 1.19
N ARG A 37 -13.04 15.77 2.15
CA ARG A 37 -12.23 14.54 2.10
C ARG A 37 -13.07 13.28 1.97
N ALA A 38 -14.20 13.22 2.66
CA ALA A 38 -15.14 12.11 2.56
C ALA A 38 -15.82 12.05 1.17
N ASP A 39 -16.15 13.21 0.59
CA ASP A 39 -16.81 13.28 -0.72
C ASP A 39 -15.87 12.93 -1.88
N LEU A 40 -14.58 13.24 -1.73
CA LEU A 40 -13.58 13.08 -2.80
C LEU A 40 -13.03 11.66 -2.92
N ALA A 41 -12.78 11.01 -1.80
CA ALA A 41 -12.40 9.59 -1.80
C ALA A 41 -13.54 8.74 -2.38
N GLY A 42 -14.76 9.27 -2.38
CA GLY A 42 -15.98 8.48 -2.49
C GLY A 42 -16.12 7.63 -1.22
N PRO A 43 -17.28 7.08 -0.92
CA PRO A 43 -17.40 6.18 0.19
C PRO A 43 -16.53 4.95 -0.12
N GLY A 44 -15.35 4.87 0.51
CA GLY A 44 -14.79 3.59 0.84
C GLY A 44 -15.90 2.83 1.59
N VAL A 45 -15.88 1.51 1.55
CA VAL A 45 -16.80 0.73 2.37
C VAL A 45 -16.56 1.11 3.82
N SER A 46 -17.59 1.63 4.48
CA SER A 46 -17.51 2.17 5.84
C SER A 46 -18.58 1.57 6.77
N THR A 47 -19.52 0.81 6.20
CA THR A 47 -20.59 0.14 6.94
C THR A 47 -20.80 -1.30 6.48
N TYR A 48 -21.33 -2.14 7.36
CA TYR A 48 -21.65 -3.53 7.01
C TYR A 48 -22.88 -3.66 6.11
N GLU A 49 -23.77 -2.68 6.11
CA GLU A 49 -24.89 -2.59 5.16
C GLU A 49 -24.38 -2.41 3.72
N GLU A 50 -23.30 -1.69 3.54
CA GLU A 50 -22.62 -1.56 2.24
C GLU A 50 -21.97 -2.88 1.84
N VAL A 51 -21.23 -3.53 2.76
CA VAL A 51 -20.64 -4.86 2.53
C VAL A 51 -21.72 -5.86 2.11
N GLU A 52 -22.86 -5.82 2.77
CA GLU A 52 -23.98 -6.72 2.50
C GLU A 52 -24.57 -6.52 1.09
N LYS A 53 -24.60 -5.29 0.59
CA LYS A 53 -25.03 -4.98 -0.79
C LYS A 53 -23.99 -5.39 -1.85
N ILE A 54 -22.72 -5.39 -1.50
CA ILE A 54 -21.60 -5.72 -2.41
C ILE A 54 -21.47 -7.23 -2.61
N LEU A 55 -21.57 -7.99 -1.52
CA LEU A 55 -21.39 -9.44 -1.57
C LEU A 55 -22.60 -10.10 -2.27
N PRO A 56 -22.37 -10.93 -3.31
CA PRO A 56 -23.48 -11.53 -4.06
C PRO A 56 -24.25 -12.54 -3.21
N ALA A 57 -25.60 -12.43 -3.25
CA ALA A 57 -26.48 -13.32 -2.49
C ALA A 57 -26.47 -14.76 -3.04
N ASP A 58 -26.18 -14.94 -4.34
CA ASP A 58 -26.15 -16.20 -5.05
C ASP A 58 -24.72 -16.73 -5.28
N TYR A 59 -23.79 -16.36 -4.39
CA TYR A 59 -22.40 -16.78 -4.50
C TYR A 59 -22.25 -18.30 -4.30
N ALA A 60 -21.55 -18.91 -5.24
CA ALA A 60 -21.10 -20.28 -5.14
C ALA A 60 -19.60 -20.34 -5.44
N PRO A 61 -18.76 -20.71 -4.47
CA PRO A 61 -17.32 -20.77 -4.67
C PRO A 61 -16.98 -21.84 -5.72
N ILE A 62 -16.16 -21.48 -6.71
CA ILE A 62 -15.70 -22.38 -7.79
C ILE A 62 -14.82 -23.49 -7.22
N LEU A 63 -13.98 -23.14 -6.25
CA LEU A 63 -13.08 -24.05 -5.54
C LEU A 63 -13.51 -24.17 -4.08
N ASP A 64 -13.51 -25.40 -3.56
CA ASP A 64 -13.69 -25.63 -2.14
C ASP A 64 -12.50 -25.09 -1.32
N ARG A 65 -12.56 -25.22 0.02
CA ARG A 65 -11.53 -24.68 0.93
C ARG A 65 -10.16 -25.30 0.68
N LYS A 66 -10.09 -26.64 0.52
CA LYS A 66 -8.84 -27.37 0.29
C LYS A 66 -8.24 -27.03 -1.06
N GLU A 67 -9.06 -27.02 -2.10
CA GLU A 67 -8.68 -26.65 -3.46
C GLU A 67 -8.19 -25.20 -3.52
N THR A 68 -8.85 -24.30 -2.78
CA THR A 68 -8.42 -22.91 -2.67
C THR A 68 -6.99 -22.81 -2.13
N GLN A 69 -6.63 -23.55 -1.07
CA GLN A 69 -5.26 -23.56 -0.54
C GLN A 69 -4.24 -24.12 -1.53
N ILE A 70 -4.61 -25.16 -2.29
CA ILE A 70 -3.77 -25.73 -3.35
C ILE A 70 -3.57 -24.69 -4.47
N ALA A 71 -4.64 -23.99 -4.88
CA ALA A 71 -4.58 -22.97 -5.91
C ALA A 71 -3.77 -21.74 -5.49
N ILE A 72 -3.89 -21.31 -4.24
CA ILE A 72 -3.05 -20.25 -3.65
C ILE A 72 -1.57 -20.62 -3.75
N ARG A 73 -1.18 -21.85 -3.40
CA ARG A 73 0.21 -22.29 -3.49
C ARG A 73 0.71 -22.22 -4.95
N ILE A 74 -0.07 -22.72 -5.90
CA ILE A 74 0.29 -22.70 -7.32
C ILE A 74 0.43 -21.26 -7.83
N ALA A 75 -0.53 -20.39 -7.50
CA ALA A 75 -0.48 -18.98 -7.90
C ALA A 75 0.73 -18.27 -7.26
N LYS A 76 1.03 -18.57 -5.98
CA LYS A 76 2.19 -18.00 -5.29
C LYS A 76 3.50 -18.39 -5.99
N ASP A 77 3.73 -19.66 -6.22
CA ASP A 77 4.94 -20.16 -6.88
C ASP A 77 5.09 -19.51 -8.27
N ALA A 78 3.99 -19.43 -9.05
CA ALA A 78 4.00 -18.84 -10.39
C ALA A 78 4.31 -17.32 -10.38
N VAL A 79 3.82 -16.58 -9.37
CA VAL A 79 4.16 -15.15 -9.22
C VAL A 79 5.62 -15.00 -8.85
N GLU A 80 6.12 -15.76 -7.88
CA GLU A 80 7.50 -15.67 -7.42
C GLU A 80 8.50 -16.00 -8.53
N ASP A 81 8.29 -17.09 -9.26
CA ASP A 81 9.08 -17.45 -10.45
C ASP A 81 8.99 -16.38 -11.54
N GLY A 82 7.78 -15.82 -11.73
CA GLY A 82 7.55 -14.75 -12.68
C GLY A 82 8.31 -13.48 -12.35
N LEU A 83 8.32 -13.05 -11.09
CA LEU A 83 9.08 -11.88 -10.63
C LEU A 83 10.58 -12.04 -10.87
N CYS A 84 11.13 -13.22 -10.56
CA CYS A 84 12.54 -13.52 -10.85
C CYS A 84 12.84 -13.41 -12.35
N ARG A 85 11.99 -13.99 -13.19
CA ARG A 85 12.23 -14.07 -14.65
C ARG A 85 12.00 -12.73 -15.35
N GLU A 86 10.87 -12.04 -15.08
CA GLU A 86 10.47 -10.85 -15.83
C GLU A 86 11.18 -9.57 -15.34
N LEU A 87 11.53 -9.49 -14.07
CA LEU A 87 12.13 -8.29 -13.47
C LEU A 87 13.58 -8.49 -12.97
N ASN A 88 14.14 -9.68 -13.10
CA ASN A 88 15.47 -10.04 -12.59
C ASN A 88 15.58 -9.77 -11.08
N LEU A 89 14.64 -10.32 -10.31
CA LEU A 89 14.60 -10.18 -8.85
C LEU A 89 15.08 -11.46 -8.17
N ILE A 90 15.71 -11.30 -7.01
CA ILE A 90 15.96 -12.41 -6.08
C ILE A 90 15.06 -12.30 -4.86
N ARG A 91 14.67 -13.42 -4.27
CA ARG A 91 13.95 -13.43 -3.01
C ARG A 91 14.90 -13.14 -1.84
N VAL A 92 14.48 -12.23 -0.96
CA VAL A 92 15.17 -11.93 0.30
C VAL A 92 14.20 -11.91 1.47
N GLU A 93 14.69 -12.11 2.68
CA GLU A 93 13.89 -11.94 3.89
C GLU A 93 13.78 -10.44 4.25
N CYS A 94 12.64 -10.02 4.78
CA CYS A 94 12.42 -8.66 5.25
C CYS A 94 11.99 -8.63 6.73
N PRO A 95 12.20 -7.51 7.43
CA PRO A 95 11.79 -7.41 8.82
C PRO A 95 10.27 -7.31 8.96
N LEU A 96 9.71 -8.05 9.93
CA LEU A 96 8.36 -7.80 10.46
C LEU A 96 8.38 -6.70 11.52
N ILE A 97 9.53 -6.51 12.18
CA ILE A 97 9.72 -5.60 13.30
C ILE A 97 10.94 -4.72 13.01
N VAL A 98 10.78 -3.42 13.22
CA VAL A 98 11.86 -2.44 13.06
C VAL A 98 11.96 -1.58 14.32
N THR A 99 13.13 -1.00 14.59
CA THR A 99 13.29 -0.06 15.69
C THR A 99 12.57 1.26 15.34
N LYS A 100 11.84 1.81 16.28
CA LYS A 100 11.11 3.09 16.11
C LYS A 100 12.05 4.25 15.72
N ALA A 101 13.24 4.29 16.30
CA ALA A 101 14.24 5.32 16.03
C ALA A 101 14.83 5.28 14.63
N SER A 102 14.74 4.14 13.92
CA SER A 102 15.25 4.03 12.54
C SER A 102 14.48 4.87 11.52
N GLY A 103 13.20 5.17 11.78
CA GLY A 103 12.32 5.82 10.81
C GLY A 103 12.06 5.01 9.53
N VAL A 104 12.42 3.72 9.54
CA VAL A 104 12.29 2.83 8.36
C VAL A 104 10.85 2.38 8.13
N ASN A 105 10.01 2.35 9.18
CA ASN A 105 8.61 1.99 9.00
C ASN A 105 7.89 3.01 8.11
N ASP A 106 6.99 2.53 7.26
CA ASP A 106 6.24 3.38 6.36
C ASP A 106 5.08 4.09 7.08
N TYR A 107 4.90 5.37 6.79
CA TYR A 107 3.72 6.14 7.14
C TYR A 107 2.81 6.18 5.90
N LEU A 108 1.67 5.51 5.96
CA LEU A 108 0.82 5.29 4.79
C LEU A 108 0.04 6.52 4.38
N ASP A 109 -0.29 7.39 5.34
CA ASP A 109 -1.05 8.62 5.11
C ASP A 109 -0.24 9.87 5.43
N ARG A 110 -0.50 10.94 4.69
CA ARG A 110 0.11 12.25 4.92
C ARG A 110 -0.29 12.88 6.25
N ASP A 111 -1.50 12.58 6.71
CA ASP A 111 -2.08 13.17 7.93
C ASP A 111 -1.75 12.40 9.21
N GLY A 112 -1.03 11.26 9.11
CA GLY A 112 -0.69 10.43 10.25
C GLY A 112 -1.88 9.71 10.89
N SER A 113 -3.02 9.61 10.19
CA SER A 113 -4.23 8.96 10.69
C SER A 113 -4.05 7.46 10.92
N ARG A 114 -3.12 6.83 10.19
CA ARG A 114 -2.79 5.41 10.32
C ARG A 114 -1.43 5.24 11.00
N THR A 115 -1.47 4.83 12.26
CA THR A 115 -0.28 4.71 13.10
C THR A 115 0.22 3.27 13.18
N PRO A 116 1.56 3.03 13.21
CA PRO A 116 2.12 1.71 13.48
C PRO A 116 1.73 1.17 14.84
N ILE A 117 1.92 -0.13 15.05
CA ILE A 117 1.83 -0.76 16.36
C ILE A 117 3.19 -0.58 17.04
N ASP A 118 3.22 0.18 18.12
CA ASP A 118 4.40 0.39 18.96
C ASP A 118 4.43 -0.65 20.08
N PHE A 119 5.62 -1.15 20.40
CA PHE A 119 5.86 -2.00 21.57
C PHE A 119 7.32 -1.96 22.00
N SER A 120 7.61 -2.43 23.24
CA SER A 120 8.98 -2.52 23.75
C SER A 120 9.39 -3.98 23.89
N CYS A 121 10.59 -4.32 23.45
CA CYS A 121 11.17 -5.66 23.55
C CYS A 121 12.53 -5.66 24.26
N GLY A 122 13.10 -6.85 24.52
CA GLY A 122 14.38 -7.01 25.18
C GLY A 122 14.25 -7.07 26.72
N LEU A 123 13.49 -8.04 27.24
CA LEU A 123 13.42 -8.32 28.66
C LEU A 123 14.82 -8.63 29.22
N GLY A 124 15.18 -7.97 30.33
CA GLY A 124 16.49 -8.11 30.97
C GLY A 124 17.60 -7.20 30.43
N LEU A 125 17.33 -6.42 29.39
CA LEU A 125 18.23 -5.36 28.94
C LEU A 125 18.15 -4.16 29.91
N GLU A 126 19.28 -3.48 30.10
CA GLU A 126 19.36 -2.24 30.87
C GLU A 126 18.40 -1.17 30.30
N ARG A 127 18.30 -1.10 28.98
CA ARG A 127 17.34 -0.28 28.25
C ARG A 127 16.59 -1.11 27.21
N ARG A 128 15.27 -1.16 27.30
CA ARG A 128 14.43 -1.82 26.30
C ARG A 128 14.53 -1.15 24.93
N ILE A 129 14.32 -1.95 23.89
CA ILE A 129 14.28 -1.48 22.50
C ILE A 129 12.85 -1.09 22.18
N GLU A 130 12.63 0.17 21.83
CA GLU A 130 11.36 0.65 21.29
C GLU A 130 11.27 0.21 19.83
N ALA A 131 10.24 -0.56 19.51
CA ALA A 131 10.06 -1.22 18.22
C ALA A 131 8.66 -0.98 17.65
N GLN A 132 8.53 -1.23 16.36
CA GLN A 132 7.26 -1.14 15.63
C GLN A 132 7.06 -2.37 14.77
N VAL A 133 5.80 -2.81 14.64
CA VAL A 133 5.41 -3.73 13.58
C VAL A 133 5.33 -2.94 12.27
N VAL A 134 5.89 -3.47 11.19
CA VAL A 134 5.89 -2.78 9.89
C VAL A 134 4.47 -2.64 9.31
N GLN A 135 4.22 -1.55 8.61
CA GLN A 135 3.02 -1.33 7.80
C GLN A 135 3.25 -1.66 6.32
N ALA A 136 4.50 -1.57 5.87
CA ALA A 136 5.03 -2.02 4.58
C ALA A 136 6.58 -2.09 4.66
N ALA A 137 7.24 -2.61 3.64
CA ALA A 137 8.69 -2.70 3.58
C ALA A 137 9.32 -1.73 2.57
N THR A 138 8.62 -0.65 2.21
CA THR A 138 8.99 0.21 1.08
C THR A 138 10.36 0.87 1.25
N LYS A 139 10.61 1.49 2.39
CA LYS A 139 11.91 2.13 2.66
C LYS A 139 13.00 1.10 2.88
N TRP A 140 12.68 0.03 3.61
CA TRP A 140 13.64 -1.03 3.91
C TRP A 140 14.17 -1.68 2.64
N LYS A 141 13.32 -2.06 1.68
CA LYS A 141 13.75 -2.76 0.47
C LYS A 141 14.66 -1.90 -0.43
N ARG A 142 14.45 -0.57 -0.49
CA ARG A 142 15.37 0.32 -1.18
C ARG A 142 16.74 0.41 -0.49
N MET A 143 16.77 0.42 0.85
CA MET A 143 18.03 0.33 1.61
C MET A 143 18.71 -1.04 1.39
N ALA A 144 17.92 -2.10 1.29
CA ALA A 144 18.41 -3.44 1.03
C ALA A 144 19.08 -3.57 -0.35
N LEU A 145 18.64 -2.85 -1.38
CA LEU A 145 19.36 -2.79 -2.68
C LEU A 145 20.83 -2.38 -2.49
N ALA A 146 21.06 -1.31 -1.73
CA ALA A 146 22.41 -0.85 -1.44
C ALA A 146 23.18 -1.87 -0.56
N GLN A 147 22.52 -2.40 0.48
CA GLN A 147 23.09 -3.39 1.39
C GLN A 147 23.54 -4.68 0.68
N PHE A 148 22.79 -5.13 -0.31
CA PHE A 148 23.09 -6.33 -1.09
C PHE A 148 23.89 -6.06 -2.36
N GLY A 149 24.28 -4.81 -2.63
CA GLY A 149 25.09 -4.43 -3.79
C GLY A 149 24.39 -4.67 -5.12
N MET A 150 23.07 -4.41 -5.19
CA MET A 150 22.29 -4.60 -6.42
C MET A 150 22.66 -3.56 -7.48
N GLU A 151 23.07 -4.03 -8.66
CA GLU A 151 23.40 -3.19 -9.79
C GLU A 151 22.13 -2.79 -10.59
N PRO A 152 22.19 -1.71 -11.40
CA PRO A 152 21.08 -1.35 -12.26
C PRO A 152 20.59 -2.51 -13.13
N GLY A 153 19.29 -2.78 -13.07
CA GLY A 153 18.69 -3.94 -13.74
C GLY A 153 18.51 -5.16 -12.85
N GLU A 154 19.10 -5.17 -11.65
CA GLU A 154 18.89 -6.19 -10.62
C GLU A 154 17.95 -5.68 -9.52
N GLY A 155 17.39 -6.60 -8.77
CA GLY A 155 16.52 -6.24 -7.67
C GLY A 155 16.17 -7.40 -6.76
N LEU A 156 15.26 -7.12 -5.84
CA LEU A 156 14.81 -8.07 -4.83
C LEU A 156 13.28 -8.04 -4.67
N TYR A 157 12.73 -9.14 -4.18
CA TYR A 157 11.37 -9.17 -3.64
C TYR A 157 11.34 -9.91 -2.31
N THR A 158 10.32 -9.62 -1.51
CA THR A 158 10.11 -10.24 -0.22
C THR A 158 8.71 -10.83 -0.11
N ASP A 159 8.55 -11.88 0.68
CA ASP A 159 7.26 -12.35 1.15
C ASP A 159 6.87 -11.56 2.41
N MET A 160 6.52 -10.27 2.23
CA MET A 160 6.30 -9.33 3.30
C MET A 160 4.99 -9.60 4.04
N ARG A 161 5.04 -9.52 5.37
CA ARG A 161 3.90 -9.53 6.28
C ARG A 161 3.87 -8.23 7.06
N ALA A 162 2.68 -7.64 7.20
CA ALA A 162 2.51 -6.38 7.89
C ALA A 162 1.20 -6.35 8.70
N VAL A 163 1.10 -5.41 9.63
CA VAL A 163 -0.13 -5.17 10.37
C VAL A 163 -0.52 -3.70 10.24
N ARG A 164 -1.74 -3.46 9.76
CA ARG A 164 -2.38 -2.16 9.61
C ARG A 164 -3.64 -2.14 10.47
N LYS A 165 -3.55 -1.58 11.66
CA LYS A 165 -4.62 -1.65 12.67
C LYS A 165 -5.80 -0.71 12.42
N ASP A 166 -5.59 0.37 11.66
CA ASP A 166 -6.54 1.48 11.51
C ASP A 166 -7.32 1.39 10.17
N TYR A 167 -7.82 0.20 9.84
CA TYR A 167 -8.69 -0.04 8.68
C TYR A 167 -10.09 -0.49 9.09
N PHE A 168 -11.10 -0.09 8.32
CA PHE A 168 -12.39 -0.76 8.39
C PHE A 168 -12.25 -2.16 7.77
N LEU A 169 -12.56 -3.18 8.57
CA LEU A 169 -12.39 -4.58 8.18
C LEU A 169 -13.62 -5.03 7.40
N ASP A 170 -13.49 -5.15 6.09
CA ASP A 170 -14.57 -5.50 5.18
C ASP A 170 -14.20 -6.71 4.29
N HIS A 171 -14.90 -6.88 3.18
CA HIS A 171 -14.66 -7.95 2.22
C HIS A 171 -13.33 -7.83 1.44
N ASP A 172 -12.70 -6.66 1.44
CA ASP A 172 -11.51 -6.31 0.64
C ASP A 172 -10.36 -5.71 1.48
N HIS A 173 -10.59 -5.47 2.79
CA HIS A 173 -9.59 -4.91 3.71
C HIS A 173 -9.49 -5.74 4.99
N SER A 174 -8.24 -6.02 5.40
CA SER A 174 -7.90 -6.68 6.66
C SER A 174 -6.79 -5.95 7.39
N SER A 175 -6.65 -6.18 8.70
CA SER A 175 -5.51 -5.69 9.47
C SER A 175 -4.20 -6.42 9.13
N TYR A 176 -4.28 -7.66 8.70
CA TYR A 176 -3.15 -8.42 8.21
C TYR A 176 -2.95 -8.18 6.72
N VAL A 177 -1.74 -7.82 6.34
CA VAL A 177 -1.38 -7.51 4.93
C VAL A 177 -0.20 -8.39 4.52
N ASP A 178 -0.36 -9.05 3.39
CA ASP A 178 0.66 -9.84 2.73
C ASP A 178 0.94 -9.29 1.33
N GLN A 179 2.22 -9.05 1.03
CA GLN A 179 2.62 -8.51 -0.27
C GLN A 179 3.87 -9.22 -0.78
N TRP A 180 3.94 -9.44 -2.10
CA TRP A 180 5.22 -9.50 -2.78
C TRP A 180 5.70 -8.06 -2.90
N ASP A 181 6.53 -7.66 -1.97
CA ASP A 181 7.07 -6.31 -1.90
C ASP A 181 8.42 -6.32 -2.62
N TRP A 182 8.55 -5.57 -3.70
CA TRP A 182 9.70 -5.66 -4.62
C TRP A 182 10.33 -4.30 -4.87
N GLU A 183 11.62 -4.31 -5.22
CA GLU A 183 12.39 -3.13 -5.57
C GLU A 183 13.50 -3.50 -6.56
N ARG A 184 13.71 -2.69 -7.60
CA ARG A 184 14.71 -2.93 -8.65
C ARG A 184 15.54 -1.66 -8.86
N ALA A 185 16.87 -1.81 -8.87
CA ALA A 185 17.79 -0.72 -9.16
C ALA A 185 17.70 -0.32 -10.64
N MET A 186 17.88 0.97 -10.93
CA MET A 186 17.77 1.53 -12.27
C MET A 186 18.77 2.68 -12.49
N VAL A 187 19.01 3.05 -13.73
CA VAL A 187 19.81 4.21 -14.09
C VAL A 187 18.98 5.50 -14.19
N ALA A 188 19.63 6.65 -14.21
CA ALA A 188 18.94 7.95 -14.25
C ALA A 188 18.10 8.15 -15.53
N SER A 189 18.54 7.60 -16.65
CA SER A 189 17.79 7.65 -17.93
C SER A 189 16.46 6.91 -17.91
N ASP A 190 16.27 5.98 -16.95
CA ASP A 190 15.05 5.19 -16.79
C ASP A 190 13.93 5.96 -16.06
N ARG A 191 14.22 7.17 -15.54
CA ARG A 191 13.22 8.00 -14.85
C ARG A 191 12.24 8.63 -15.84
N ASN A 192 11.38 7.81 -16.44
CA ASN A 192 10.38 8.25 -17.41
C ASN A 192 9.19 7.29 -17.47
N LEU A 193 8.07 7.75 -18.07
CA LEU A 193 6.86 6.95 -18.22
C LEU A 193 7.04 5.72 -19.12
N GLY A 194 7.92 5.78 -20.09
CA GLY A 194 8.20 4.64 -20.98
C GLY A 194 8.73 3.44 -20.19
N PHE A 195 9.73 3.69 -19.36
CA PHE A 195 10.29 2.68 -18.47
C PHE A 195 9.25 2.15 -17.45
N LEU A 196 8.48 3.06 -16.82
CA LEU A 196 7.43 2.65 -15.87
C LEU A 196 6.41 1.71 -16.56
N ARG A 197 5.96 2.06 -17.76
CA ARG A 197 5.02 1.26 -18.53
C ARG A 197 5.59 -0.13 -18.89
N ASP A 198 6.86 -0.22 -19.25
CA ASP A 198 7.52 -1.51 -19.52
C ASP A 198 7.53 -2.39 -18.26
N VAL A 199 7.91 -1.83 -17.12
CA VAL A 199 7.90 -2.55 -15.84
C VAL A 199 6.49 -3.04 -15.46
N VAL A 200 5.48 -2.18 -15.61
CA VAL A 200 4.08 -2.54 -15.35
C VAL A 200 3.60 -3.65 -16.30
N ALA A 201 3.93 -3.58 -17.57
CA ALA A 201 3.57 -4.62 -18.54
C ALA A 201 4.21 -5.98 -18.22
N ARG A 202 5.47 -5.98 -17.74
CA ARG A 202 6.15 -7.20 -17.27
C ARG A 202 5.48 -7.77 -16.02
N LEU A 203 5.10 -6.93 -15.04
CA LEU A 203 4.32 -7.37 -13.88
C LEU A 203 2.97 -7.93 -14.27
N TRP A 204 2.31 -7.34 -15.26
CA TRP A 204 1.03 -7.87 -15.77
C TRP A 204 1.19 -9.27 -16.36
N LYS A 205 2.27 -9.54 -17.08
CA LYS A 205 2.60 -10.90 -17.57
C LYS A 205 2.77 -11.89 -16.42
N VAL A 206 3.34 -11.47 -15.29
CA VAL A 206 3.48 -12.31 -14.09
C VAL A 206 2.10 -12.67 -13.55
N VAL A 207 1.20 -11.70 -13.36
CA VAL A 207 -0.16 -11.94 -12.87
C VAL A 207 -0.93 -12.86 -13.82
N LYS A 208 -0.86 -12.62 -15.13
CA LYS A 208 -1.49 -13.48 -16.16
C LYS A 208 -0.90 -14.88 -16.17
N GLY A 209 0.39 -15.01 -15.93
CA GLY A 209 1.07 -16.30 -15.80
C GLY A 209 0.48 -17.11 -14.64
N ALA A 210 0.30 -16.48 -13.49
CA ALA A 210 -0.28 -17.13 -12.32
C ALA A 210 -1.76 -17.54 -12.55
N GLU A 211 -2.55 -16.72 -13.23
CA GLU A 211 -3.92 -17.07 -13.62
C GLU A 211 -3.93 -18.35 -14.46
N ARG A 212 -3.06 -18.42 -15.48
CA ARG A 212 -2.95 -19.59 -16.37
C ARG A 212 -2.52 -20.85 -15.62
N GLU A 213 -1.57 -20.75 -14.69
CA GLU A 213 -1.12 -21.92 -13.90
C GLU A 213 -2.23 -22.43 -12.96
N ALA A 214 -2.97 -21.53 -12.28
CA ALA A 214 -4.11 -21.91 -11.48
C ALA A 214 -5.20 -22.60 -12.34
N GLN A 215 -5.47 -22.09 -13.55
CA GLN A 215 -6.45 -22.64 -14.49
C GLN A 215 -6.01 -23.98 -15.10
N LYS A 216 -4.74 -24.24 -15.28
CA LYS A 216 -4.23 -25.55 -15.71
C LYS A 216 -4.58 -26.62 -14.69
N ARG A 217 -4.41 -26.31 -13.40
CA ARG A 217 -4.75 -27.24 -12.31
C ARG A 217 -6.23 -27.35 -12.04
N PHE A 218 -6.95 -26.26 -12.19
CA PHE A 218 -8.39 -26.15 -11.94
C PHE A 218 -9.10 -25.52 -13.15
N PRO A 219 -9.38 -26.29 -14.23
CA PRO A 219 -9.97 -25.75 -15.46
C PRO A 219 -11.31 -25.02 -15.28
N ARG A 220 -12.08 -25.37 -14.23
CA ARG A 220 -13.35 -24.71 -13.90
C ARG A 220 -13.22 -23.25 -13.45
N LEU A 221 -12.01 -22.76 -13.18
CA LEU A 221 -11.74 -21.33 -12.97
C LEU A 221 -11.98 -20.51 -14.25
N ARG A 222 -11.90 -21.14 -15.44
CA ARG A 222 -12.41 -20.57 -16.71
C ARG A 222 -13.92 -20.64 -16.71
N ASN A 223 -14.56 -19.64 -16.12
CA ASN A 223 -15.99 -19.64 -15.88
C ASN A 223 -16.65 -18.47 -16.63
N PRO A 224 -17.60 -18.73 -17.55
CA PRO A 224 -18.26 -17.67 -18.32
C PRO A 224 -18.96 -16.61 -17.46
N ARG A 225 -19.39 -16.96 -16.23
CA ARG A 225 -19.97 -16.03 -15.28
C ARG A 225 -18.95 -15.01 -14.75
N TYR A 226 -17.68 -15.42 -14.65
CA TYR A 226 -16.59 -14.62 -14.09
C TYR A 226 -15.43 -14.60 -15.09
N PRO A 227 -15.41 -13.66 -16.03
CA PRO A 227 -14.39 -13.58 -17.08
C PRO A 227 -12.98 -13.58 -16.53
N ASP A 228 -12.05 -14.09 -17.32
CA ASP A 228 -10.62 -13.99 -17.03
C ASP A 228 -10.14 -12.55 -17.14
N LEU A 229 -9.00 -12.27 -16.51
CA LEU A 229 -8.32 -11.00 -16.69
C LEU A 229 -7.94 -10.80 -18.16
N PRO A 230 -7.98 -9.58 -18.73
CA PRO A 230 -7.56 -9.33 -20.11
C PRO A 230 -6.07 -9.64 -20.29
N GLU A 231 -5.66 -9.95 -21.52
CA GLU A 231 -4.26 -10.27 -21.82
C GLU A 231 -3.33 -9.06 -21.62
N GLU A 232 -3.82 -7.87 -21.89
CA GLU A 232 -3.12 -6.60 -21.71
C GLU A 232 -3.90 -5.69 -20.77
N LEU A 233 -3.20 -4.80 -20.07
CA LEU A 233 -3.80 -3.73 -19.31
C LEU A 233 -3.64 -2.39 -20.04
N GLU A 234 -4.54 -1.48 -19.79
CA GLU A 234 -4.51 -0.16 -20.39
C GLU A 234 -3.97 0.88 -19.39
N PHE A 235 -3.37 1.94 -19.93
CA PHE A 235 -2.77 3.00 -19.13
C PHE A 235 -3.60 4.28 -19.23
N PHE A 236 -4.02 4.80 -18.08
CA PHE A 236 -4.73 6.07 -17.94
C PHE A 236 -4.04 6.94 -16.91
N HIS A 237 -3.93 8.23 -17.18
CA HIS A 237 -3.54 9.17 -16.15
C HIS A 237 -4.76 9.54 -15.28
N ALA A 238 -4.54 9.83 -14.00
CA ALA A 238 -5.61 10.24 -13.09
C ALA A 238 -6.39 11.47 -13.59
N GLU A 239 -5.72 12.38 -14.30
CA GLU A 239 -6.31 13.55 -14.94
C GLU A 239 -7.26 13.17 -16.09
N GLU A 240 -6.87 12.17 -16.91
CA GLU A 240 -7.72 11.68 -18.01
C GLU A 240 -9.01 11.04 -17.45
N ILE A 241 -8.90 10.29 -16.36
CA ILE A 241 -10.07 9.69 -15.69
C ILE A 241 -10.97 10.76 -15.08
N LEU A 242 -10.39 11.85 -14.52
CA LEU A 242 -11.14 12.99 -14.05
C LEU A 242 -11.90 13.68 -15.21
N GLU A 243 -11.28 13.86 -16.37
CA GLU A 243 -11.89 14.45 -17.55
C GLU A 243 -13.03 13.57 -18.12
N MET A 244 -12.87 12.23 -18.09
CA MET A 244 -13.91 11.29 -18.53
C MET A 244 -15.14 11.26 -17.61
N TYR A 245 -14.93 11.39 -16.30
CA TYR A 245 -16.00 11.25 -15.30
C TYR A 245 -15.93 12.36 -14.24
N PRO A 246 -16.09 13.64 -14.61
CA PRO A 246 -15.87 14.78 -13.71
C PRO A 246 -16.81 14.80 -12.51
N ASP A 247 -18.04 14.32 -12.66
CA ASP A 247 -19.08 14.37 -11.64
C ASP A 247 -19.06 13.17 -10.67
N LEU A 248 -18.22 12.17 -10.91
CA LEU A 248 -18.14 11.00 -10.05
C LEU A 248 -17.03 11.15 -8.98
N PRO A 249 -17.25 10.66 -7.75
CA PRO A 249 -16.20 10.50 -6.74
C PRO A 249 -15.10 9.54 -7.22
N ARG A 250 -13.87 9.68 -6.71
CA ARG A 250 -12.66 8.92 -7.16
C ARG A 250 -12.91 7.41 -7.31
N LYS A 251 -13.38 6.74 -6.26
CA LYS A 251 -13.61 5.29 -6.25
C LYS A 251 -14.75 4.85 -7.18
N GLN A 252 -15.69 5.73 -7.48
CA GLN A 252 -16.72 5.48 -8.48
C GLN A 252 -16.17 5.66 -9.90
N ARG A 253 -15.26 6.62 -10.14
CA ARG A 253 -14.54 6.76 -11.42
C ARG A 253 -13.76 5.47 -11.72
N GLU A 254 -13.02 4.95 -10.75
CA GLU A 254 -12.29 3.68 -10.90
C GLU A 254 -13.23 2.51 -11.23
N THR A 255 -14.36 2.41 -10.55
CA THR A 255 -15.36 1.38 -10.82
C THR A 255 -15.96 1.57 -12.23
N ARG A 256 -16.24 2.80 -12.64
CA ARG A 256 -16.86 3.11 -13.93
C ARG A 256 -15.92 2.80 -15.11
N ILE A 257 -14.66 3.23 -15.03
CA ILE A 257 -13.70 2.97 -16.10
C ILE A 257 -13.40 1.46 -16.24
N LEU A 258 -13.36 0.72 -15.12
CA LEU A 258 -13.09 -0.72 -15.14
C LEU A 258 -14.24 -1.55 -15.75
N GLN A 259 -15.44 -1.00 -15.88
CA GLN A 259 -16.53 -1.65 -16.65
C GLN A 259 -16.26 -1.66 -18.14
N GLU A 260 -15.50 -0.72 -18.67
CA GLU A 260 -15.14 -0.57 -20.07
C GLU A 260 -13.73 -1.14 -20.35
N HIS A 261 -12.81 -0.97 -19.40
CA HIS A 261 -11.40 -1.37 -19.46
C HIS A 261 -11.07 -2.27 -18.27
N PRO A 262 -11.31 -3.59 -18.32
CA PRO A 262 -11.28 -4.48 -17.16
C PRO A 262 -9.95 -4.62 -16.43
N ALA A 263 -8.84 -4.11 -16.97
CA ALA A 263 -7.57 -3.98 -16.27
C ALA A 263 -6.88 -2.69 -16.71
N ILE A 264 -6.51 -1.86 -15.76
CA ILE A 264 -5.85 -0.58 -16.00
C ILE A 264 -4.69 -0.34 -15.05
N PHE A 265 -3.77 0.52 -15.48
CA PHE A 265 -2.80 1.17 -14.61
C PHE A 265 -3.12 2.66 -14.55
N ILE A 266 -3.46 3.17 -13.37
CA ILE A 266 -3.71 4.60 -13.15
C ILE A 266 -2.41 5.28 -12.81
N ILE A 267 -1.95 6.21 -13.66
CA ILE A 267 -0.71 6.98 -13.48
C ILE A 267 -0.98 8.28 -12.72
N GLY A 268 -0.01 8.76 -11.94
CA GLY A 268 -0.02 10.11 -11.38
C GLY A 268 -0.86 10.25 -10.10
N ILE A 269 -0.78 9.25 -9.22
CA ILE A 269 -1.46 9.26 -7.93
C ILE A 269 -0.62 10.06 -6.93
N GLY A 270 -1.23 11.04 -6.27
CA GLY A 270 -0.59 11.89 -5.26
C GLY A 270 -0.46 13.36 -5.64
N TRP A 271 -0.35 13.68 -6.94
CA TRP A 271 -0.37 15.06 -7.42
C TRP A 271 -1.78 15.64 -7.43
N THR A 272 -1.88 16.96 -7.20
CA THR A 272 -3.15 17.68 -7.26
C THR A 272 -3.63 17.80 -8.71
N LEU A 273 -4.82 17.30 -8.99
CA LEU A 273 -5.46 17.35 -10.30
C LEU A 273 -6.12 18.71 -10.55
N LYS A 274 -6.67 18.95 -11.76
CA LYS A 274 -7.33 20.19 -12.17
C LYS A 274 -8.50 20.60 -11.26
N ASP A 275 -9.15 19.65 -10.60
CA ASP A 275 -10.22 19.91 -9.64
C ASP A 275 -9.71 20.37 -8.25
N GLY A 276 -8.40 20.52 -8.09
CA GLY A 276 -7.74 21.00 -6.87
C GLY A 276 -7.41 19.92 -5.85
N TYR A 277 -7.60 18.62 -6.18
CA TYR A 277 -7.39 17.49 -5.28
C TYR A 277 -6.60 16.36 -5.94
N PRO A 278 -5.82 15.56 -5.21
CA PRO A 278 -5.19 14.37 -5.77
C PRO A 278 -6.23 13.27 -6.03
N HIS A 279 -5.93 12.35 -6.95
CA HIS A 279 -6.76 11.17 -7.15
C HIS A 279 -6.85 10.33 -5.86
N GLU A 280 -5.70 10.10 -5.23
CA GLU A 280 -5.57 9.48 -3.91
C GLU A 280 -4.34 10.05 -3.22
N MET A 281 -4.31 10.05 -1.89
CA MET A 281 -3.14 10.48 -1.12
C MET A 281 -2.00 9.48 -1.27
N ARG A 282 -0.77 10.00 -1.36
CA ARG A 282 0.47 9.21 -1.39
C ARG A 282 1.44 9.75 -0.37
N ALA A 283 2.20 8.89 0.30
CA ALA A 283 3.31 9.32 1.13
C ALA A 283 4.34 10.11 0.31
N ALA A 284 5.06 10.99 0.99
CA ALA A 284 5.96 11.93 0.33
C ALA A 284 7.36 11.35 0.07
N ASP A 285 7.69 10.19 0.65
CA ASP A 285 9.06 9.76 0.82
C ASP A 285 9.45 8.46 0.10
N TYR A 286 8.59 7.95 -0.80
CA TYR A 286 8.96 6.80 -1.62
C TYR A 286 8.59 6.94 -3.10
N ASP A 287 7.34 7.05 -3.51
CA ASP A 287 6.96 7.19 -4.92
C ASP A 287 7.09 8.62 -5.42
N ASP A 288 7.60 8.79 -6.63
CA ASP A 288 7.70 10.10 -7.30
C ASP A 288 6.36 10.46 -7.96
N TRP A 289 5.63 11.37 -7.33
CA TRP A 289 4.36 11.90 -7.84
C TRP A 289 4.45 13.38 -8.28
N VAL A 290 5.65 14.01 -8.22
CA VAL A 290 5.83 15.40 -8.62
C VAL A 290 6.52 15.59 -9.98
N THR A 291 7.24 14.59 -10.48
CA THR A 291 7.93 14.73 -11.76
C THR A 291 6.95 15.06 -12.88
N PRO A 292 7.16 16.15 -13.64
CA PRO A 292 6.31 16.49 -14.76
C PRO A 292 6.33 15.41 -15.85
N THR A 293 5.16 15.09 -16.37
CA THR A 293 4.94 14.17 -17.48
C THR A 293 3.96 14.77 -18.47
N THR A 294 3.67 14.07 -19.56
CA THR A 294 2.74 14.52 -20.58
C THR A 294 1.69 13.46 -20.86
N SER A 295 0.45 13.88 -21.09
CA SER A 295 -0.62 13.02 -21.56
C SER A 295 -0.38 12.51 -22.98
N LYS A 296 -1.19 11.55 -23.42
CA LYS A 296 -1.24 11.11 -24.82
C LYS A 296 -1.59 12.27 -25.77
N SER A 297 -2.37 13.23 -25.31
CA SER A 297 -2.75 14.46 -26.05
C SER A 297 -1.74 15.60 -25.92
N GLY A 298 -0.63 15.41 -25.20
CA GLY A 298 0.41 16.44 -25.00
C GLY A 298 0.16 17.45 -23.88
N GLY A 299 -0.91 17.26 -23.08
CA GLY A 299 -1.19 18.11 -21.90
C GLY A 299 -0.23 17.84 -20.74
N PRO A 300 0.02 18.85 -19.87
CA PRO A 300 0.88 18.69 -18.71
C PRO A 300 0.24 17.78 -17.67
N MET A 301 1.00 16.82 -17.18
CA MET A 301 0.64 15.88 -16.14
C MET A 301 1.81 15.69 -15.18
N HIS A 302 1.63 14.95 -14.10
CA HIS A 302 2.67 14.68 -13.11
C HIS A 302 2.62 13.23 -12.63
N GLY A 303 3.77 12.75 -12.18
CA GLY A 303 3.91 11.48 -11.49
C GLY A 303 4.50 10.36 -12.34
N LEU A 304 5.36 9.59 -11.69
CA LEU A 304 6.01 8.38 -12.22
C LEU A 304 5.58 7.17 -11.37
N ASN A 305 4.36 7.16 -10.91
CA ASN A 305 3.78 6.14 -10.03
C ASN A 305 2.35 5.81 -10.43
N GLY A 306 1.79 4.78 -9.83
CA GLY A 306 0.39 4.42 -10.07
C GLY A 306 0.01 3.08 -9.48
N ASP A 307 -1.23 2.65 -9.78
CA ASP A 307 -1.83 1.44 -9.26
C ASP A 307 -2.39 0.56 -10.38
N ILE A 308 -2.20 -0.76 -10.25
CA ILE A 308 -2.89 -1.75 -11.09
C ILE A 308 -4.25 -2.03 -10.46
N LEU A 309 -5.30 -1.71 -11.20
CA LEU A 309 -6.67 -2.02 -10.84
C LEU A 309 -7.30 -2.95 -11.88
N VAL A 310 -8.14 -3.86 -11.38
CA VAL A 310 -8.92 -4.78 -12.23
C VAL A 310 -10.40 -4.71 -11.87
N TRP A 311 -11.24 -5.07 -12.84
CA TRP A 311 -12.64 -5.35 -12.59
C TRP A 311 -12.78 -6.67 -11.83
N ASN A 312 -13.42 -6.64 -10.66
CA ASN A 312 -13.79 -7.87 -9.96
C ASN A 312 -15.21 -8.29 -10.41
N PRO A 313 -15.34 -9.35 -11.22
CA PRO A 313 -16.63 -9.76 -11.74
C PRO A 313 -17.55 -10.38 -10.69
N VAL A 314 -17.01 -10.80 -9.54
CA VAL A 314 -17.78 -11.39 -8.43
C VAL A 314 -18.51 -10.30 -7.65
N THR A 315 -17.78 -9.24 -7.24
CA THR A 315 -18.33 -8.12 -6.47
C THR A 315 -18.83 -6.97 -7.34
N LYS A 316 -18.56 -7.03 -8.66
CA LYS A 316 -18.89 -5.98 -9.65
C LYS A 316 -18.35 -4.60 -9.27
N ARG A 317 -17.09 -4.57 -8.85
CA ARG A 317 -16.39 -3.34 -8.40
C ARG A 317 -14.94 -3.34 -8.84
N ARG A 318 -14.31 -2.18 -8.63
CA ARG A 318 -12.87 -2.04 -8.70
C ARG A 318 -12.16 -2.97 -7.71
N HIS A 319 -11.01 -3.47 -8.07
CA HIS A 319 -10.16 -4.25 -7.18
C HIS A 319 -8.70 -3.90 -7.46
N GLU A 320 -7.98 -3.42 -6.46
CA GLU A 320 -6.59 -2.99 -6.57
C GLU A 320 -5.66 -4.16 -6.26
N LEU A 321 -4.78 -4.47 -7.21
CA LEU A 321 -3.82 -5.55 -7.05
C LEU A 321 -2.45 -5.09 -6.55
N SER A 322 -2.01 -3.91 -7.01
CA SER A 322 -0.66 -3.44 -6.77
C SER A 322 -0.56 -1.93 -6.81
N SER A 323 0.32 -1.40 -5.99
CA SER A 323 0.75 0.00 -6.01
C SER A 323 2.26 0.06 -6.22
N MET A 324 2.73 0.94 -7.14
CA MET A 324 4.14 1.01 -7.50
C MET A 324 4.53 2.35 -8.10
N GLY A 325 5.84 2.60 -8.17
CA GLY A 325 6.37 3.78 -8.84
C GLY A 325 7.89 3.78 -8.97
N ILE A 326 8.38 4.66 -9.84
CA ILE A 326 9.76 5.11 -9.79
C ILE A 326 9.92 5.90 -8.49
N ARG A 327 10.97 5.60 -7.74
CA ARG A 327 11.15 6.19 -6.42
C ARG A 327 11.69 7.62 -6.51
N VAL A 328 11.41 8.41 -5.48
CA VAL A 328 11.95 9.76 -5.35
C VAL A 328 13.48 9.76 -5.46
N ASN A 329 14.04 10.80 -6.06
CA ASN A 329 15.44 11.17 -5.94
C ASN A 329 15.60 12.30 -4.89
N LYS A 330 16.81 12.79 -4.67
CA LYS A 330 17.08 13.86 -3.69
C LYS A 330 16.28 15.16 -3.94
N HIS A 331 15.96 15.48 -5.20
CA HIS A 331 15.20 16.67 -5.55
C HIS A 331 13.71 16.49 -5.32
N THR A 332 13.14 15.40 -5.86
CA THR A 332 11.70 15.12 -5.73
C THR A 332 11.32 14.74 -4.30
N LEU A 333 12.22 14.08 -3.54
CA LEU A 333 12.03 13.84 -2.10
C LEU A 333 11.83 15.16 -1.34
N ARG A 334 12.76 16.10 -1.51
CA ARG A 334 12.67 17.40 -0.82
C ARG A 334 11.39 18.14 -1.22
N GLN A 335 11.11 18.22 -2.51
CA GLN A 335 9.90 18.87 -3.03
C GLN A 335 8.61 18.25 -2.46
N GLN A 336 8.51 16.93 -2.41
CA GLN A 336 7.34 16.24 -1.87
C GLN A 336 7.18 16.46 -0.36
N LEU A 337 8.28 16.44 0.39
CA LEU A 337 8.26 16.73 1.83
C LEU A 337 7.90 18.20 2.13
N GLU A 338 8.30 19.14 1.28
CA GLU A 338 7.87 20.55 1.37
C GLU A 338 6.37 20.69 1.13
N ILE A 339 5.84 20.09 0.04
CA ILE A 339 4.41 20.10 -0.30
C ILE A 339 3.56 19.51 0.83
N THR A 340 4.06 18.46 1.50
CA THR A 340 3.33 17.78 2.57
C THR A 340 3.59 18.33 3.97
N GLY A 341 4.51 19.31 4.11
CA GLY A 341 4.89 19.86 5.41
C GLY A 341 5.68 18.89 6.30
N GLN A 342 6.37 17.89 5.71
CA GLN A 342 7.04 16.80 6.42
C GLN A 342 8.58 16.88 6.33
N LEU A 343 9.14 18.07 6.21
CA LEU A 343 10.61 18.28 6.13
C LEU A 343 11.36 17.72 7.36
N ASP A 344 10.70 17.57 8.48
CA ASP A 344 11.28 16.95 9.68
C ASP A 344 11.67 15.49 9.48
N PHE A 345 11.13 14.79 8.45
CA PHE A 345 11.54 13.44 8.08
C PHE A 345 12.97 13.37 7.56
N LEU A 346 13.51 14.48 7.08
CA LEU A 346 14.91 14.55 6.63
C LEU A 346 15.92 14.17 7.72
N LYS A 347 15.53 14.15 9.00
CA LYS A 347 16.38 13.68 10.12
C LYS A 347 16.65 12.17 10.11
N PHE A 348 15.82 11.38 9.43
CA PHE A 348 15.96 9.94 9.45
C PHE A 348 17.03 9.42 8.49
N PRO A 349 17.72 8.31 8.84
CA PRO A 349 18.82 7.76 8.03
C PRO A 349 18.44 7.46 6.57
N TYR A 350 17.24 6.93 6.33
CA TYR A 350 16.76 6.65 4.97
C TYR A 350 16.73 7.90 4.09
N HIS A 351 16.20 9.01 4.63
CA HIS A 351 16.09 10.26 3.89
C HIS A 351 17.47 10.89 3.65
N GLN A 352 18.36 10.84 4.65
CA GLN A 352 19.73 11.31 4.51
C GLN A 352 20.49 10.51 3.44
N ALA A 353 20.33 9.19 3.42
CA ALA A 353 20.99 8.35 2.42
C ALA A 353 20.52 8.67 0.97
N ILE A 354 19.25 9.07 0.77
CA ILE A 354 18.79 9.55 -0.54
C ILE A 354 19.41 10.91 -0.88
N LEU A 355 19.47 11.85 0.07
CA LEU A 355 20.04 13.18 -0.17
C LEU A 355 21.53 13.12 -0.51
N ASN A 356 22.24 12.15 0.05
CA ASN A 356 23.68 11.95 -0.15
C ASN A 356 23.99 11.03 -1.36
N ASP A 357 22.97 10.60 -2.13
CA ASP A 357 23.12 9.63 -3.23
C ASP A 357 23.74 8.28 -2.79
N GLU A 358 23.53 7.86 -1.54
CA GLU A 358 24.01 6.59 -0.98
C GLU A 358 23.09 5.41 -1.33
N LEU A 359 21.84 5.69 -1.73
CA LEU A 359 20.89 4.67 -2.19
C LEU A 359 20.75 4.71 -3.71
N PRO A 360 20.64 3.55 -4.38
CA PRO A 360 20.42 3.50 -5.82
C PRO A 360 19.09 4.17 -6.21
N LEU A 361 19.04 4.70 -7.43
CA LEU A 361 17.76 5.01 -8.05
C LEU A 361 17.01 3.70 -8.28
N SER A 362 15.71 3.70 -8.06
CA SER A 362 14.95 2.46 -8.12
C SER A 362 13.51 2.67 -8.57
N VAL A 363 12.91 1.59 -9.03
CA VAL A 363 11.49 1.38 -9.23
C VAL A 363 11.04 0.25 -8.35
N GLY A 364 9.88 0.37 -7.72
CA GLY A 364 9.41 -0.68 -6.84
C GLY A 364 7.93 -0.58 -6.54
N GLY A 365 7.41 -1.59 -5.85
CA GLY A 365 5.99 -1.66 -5.52
C GLY A 365 5.67 -2.78 -4.55
N GLY A 366 4.39 -2.88 -4.21
CA GLY A 366 3.84 -3.99 -3.45
C GLY A 366 2.67 -4.60 -4.21
N ILE A 367 2.69 -5.91 -4.39
CA ILE A 367 1.59 -6.67 -4.98
C ILE A 367 0.88 -7.40 -3.85
N GLY A 368 -0.40 -7.09 -3.61
CA GLY A 368 -1.19 -7.73 -2.54
C GLY A 368 -1.43 -9.21 -2.85
N GLN A 369 -0.82 -10.12 -2.08
CA GLN A 369 -0.92 -11.56 -2.33
C GLN A 369 -2.38 -12.03 -2.24
N SER A 370 -3.02 -11.78 -1.11
CA SER A 370 -4.42 -12.18 -0.88
C SER A 370 -5.37 -11.53 -1.89
N ARG A 371 -5.12 -10.29 -2.32
CA ARG A 371 -5.92 -9.62 -3.37
C ARG A 371 -5.74 -10.27 -4.73
N VAL A 372 -4.52 -10.66 -5.10
CA VAL A 372 -4.28 -11.43 -6.32
C VAL A 372 -5.01 -12.77 -6.26
N TYR A 373 -4.92 -13.50 -5.14
CA TYR A 373 -5.65 -14.77 -5.00
C TYR A 373 -7.16 -14.56 -5.08
N GLN A 374 -7.71 -13.53 -4.45
CA GLN A 374 -9.13 -13.19 -4.53
C GLN A 374 -9.57 -12.99 -6.00
N ALA A 375 -8.80 -12.24 -6.79
CA ALA A 375 -9.09 -12.00 -8.21
C ALA A 375 -8.98 -13.27 -9.05
N LEU A 376 -7.83 -13.97 -8.97
CA LEU A 376 -7.56 -15.14 -9.82
C LEU A 376 -8.46 -16.34 -9.52
N LEU A 377 -8.82 -16.54 -8.24
CA LEU A 377 -9.65 -17.66 -7.79
C LEU A 377 -11.14 -17.32 -7.71
N LYS A 378 -11.53 -16.12 -8.21
CA LYS A 378 -12.92 -15.66 -8.29
C LYS A 378 -13.61 -15.69 -6.92
N LYS A 379 -12.94 -15.18 -5.89
CA LYS A 379 -13.44 -15.14 -4.51
C LYS A 379 -14.20 -13.84 -4.23
N ALA A 380 -15.25 -13.95 -3.42
CA ALA A 380 -16.10 -12.81 -3.06
C ALA A 380 -15.48 -11.95 -1.94
N ALA A 381 -14.74 -12.58 -1.03
CA ALA A 381 -14.13 -11.90 0.09
C ALA A 381 -12.66 -12.30 0.28
N LEU A 382 -11.84 -11.33 0.71
CA LEU A 382 -10.42 -11.51 1.01
C LEU A 382 -10.18 -12.64 2.03
N GLY A 383 -11.09 -12.77 3.00
CA GLY A 383 -11.02 -13.79 4.03
C GLY A 383 -11.19 -15.23 3.54
N GLU A 384 -11.56 -15.46 2.29
CA GLU A 384 -11.51 -16.80 1.68
C GLU A 384 -10.07 -17.21 1.31
N CYS A 385 -9.16 -16.24 1.24
CA CYS A 385 -7.74 -16.43 0.86
C CYS A 385 -6.78 -16.09 1.99
N SER A 386 -7.19 -15.29 2.97
CA SER A 386 -6.34 -14.75 4.03
C SER A 386 -6.82 -15.22 5.41
N VAL A 387 -5.90 -15.80 6.20
CA VAL A 387 -6.15 -16.21 7.58
C VAL A 387 -5.80 -15.04 8.50
N THR A 388 -6.82 -14.44 9.13
CA THR A 388 -6.65 -13.30 10.05
C THR A 388 -7.90 -13.17 10.95
N VAL A 389 -7.97 -12.07 11.69
CA VAL A 389 -9.12 -11.71 12.52
C VAL A 389 -10.17 -10.98 11.67
N TRP A 390 -11.42 -11.41 11.79
CA TRP A 390 -12.55 -10.80 11.12
C TRP A 390 -13.64 -10.47 12.14
N PRO A 391 -14.33 -9.31 12.00
CA PRO A 391 -15.44 -8.96 12.87
C PRO A 391 -16.59 -9.95 12.77
N GLU A 392 -17.30 -10.21 13.88
CA GLU A 392 -18.41 -11.16 13.92
C GLU A 392 -19.50 -10.81 12.90
N ARG A 393 -19.81 -9.52 12.76
CA ARG A 393 -20.80 -9.07 11.76
C ARG A 393 -20.42 -9.46 10.33
N LEU A 394 -19.13 -9.42 9.98
CA LEU A 394 -18.67 -9.88 8.68
C LEU A 394 -18.81 -11.39 8.52
N HIS A 395 -18.54 -12.17 9.57
CA HIS A 395 -18.79 -13.60 9.57
C HIS A 395 -20.26 -13.94 9.32
N GLU A 396 -21.19 -13.26 9.99
CA GLU A 396 -22.64 -13.43 9.80
C GLU A 396 -23.06 -13.18 8.34
N ILE A 397 -22.64 -12.03 7.78
CA ILE A 397 -22.95 -11.63 6.40
C ILE A 397 -22.40 -12.65 5.40
N CYS A 398 -21.15 -13.06 5.57
CA CYS A 398 -20.49 -14.02 4.70
C CYS A 398 -21.13 -15.42 4.78
N ALA A 399 -21.41 -15.89 5.99
CA ALA A 399 -22.05 -17.20 6.19
C ALA A 399 -23.43 -17.26 5.53
N ALA A 400 -24.24 -16.19 5.62
CA ALA A 400 -25.55 -16.11 4.97
C ALA A 400 -25.48 -16.16 3.43
N ARG A 401 -24.28 -15.98 2.83
CA ARG A 401 -24.02 -15.98 1.39
C ARG A 401 -23.10 -17.12 0.92
N ASN A 402 -22.93 -18.14 1.76
CA ASN A 402 -22.03 -19.27 1.47
C ASN A 402 -20.55 -18.83 1.22
N ILE A 403 -20.13 -17.73 1.83
CA ILE A 403 -18.75 -17.23 1.80
C ILE A 403 -18.07 -17.67 3.11
N HIS A 404 -16.97 -18.40 3.00
CA HIS A 404 -16.28 -18.98 4.15
C HIS A 404 -14.99 -18.22 4.47
N LEU A 405 -15.03 -17.37 5.49
CA LEU A 405 -13.84 -16.68 6.00
C LEU A 405 -12.94 -17.68 6.77
N LEU A 406 -11.67 -17.69 6.44
CA LEU A 406 -10.65 -18.46 7.16
C LEU A 406 -10.37 -17.84 8.54
N ARG A 407 -10.11 -18.71 9.55
CA ARG A 407 -9.83 -18.31 10.93
C ARG A 407 -8.49 -18.85 11.38
#